data_03e46bfa37a4e71ee886077080efd019
#
_entry.id   03e46bfa37a4e71ee886077080efd019
#
_cell.length_a   1.000
_cell.length_b   1.000
_cell.length_c   1.000
_cell.angle_alpha   90.00
_cell.angle_beta   90.00
_cell.angle_gamma   90.00
#
_symmetry.space_group_name_H-M   'P 1'
#
loop_
_entity.id
_entity.type
_entity.pdbx_description
1 polymer ?
#
loop_
_entity_poly.entity_id
_entity_poly.type
_entity_poly.pdbx_seq_one_letter_code
_entity_poly.pdbx_strand_id
1 'polypeptide(L)'
;MTGAIRVGVGGWTYEPWRGVFYPEGLTQKRELEFASRALTSIEINGTYYSTFKPDSWRKWRDETPDDFVFSVKASRYCTNRKVLSDGAESFDRFLSQGLTELGDKLGPINWQF
;
A
#
# COMPACT_ATOMS: atom_id res chain seq x y z
N MET A 1 1.02 9.42 27.66
CA MET A 1 0.67 8.78 26.38
C MET A 1 1.76 9.08 25.37
N THR A 2 2.26 8.06 24.72
CA THR A 2 3.26 8.21 23.66
C THR A 2 2.66 7.81 22.32
N GLY A 3 2.87 8.63 21.32
CA GLY A 3 2.53 8.30 19.94
C GLY A 3 3.73 7.71 19.21
N ALA A 4 3.48 7.05 18.10
CA ALA A 4 4.52 6.57 17.20
C ALA A 4 4.58 7.44 15.95
N ILE A 5 5.79 7.78 15.52
CA ILE A 5 6.02 8.48 14.26
C ILE A 5 6.46 7.44 13.24
N ARG A 6 5.79 7.42 12.09
CA ARG A 6 6.12 6.51 11.00
C ARG A 6 6.58 7.32 9.80
N VAL A 7 7.64 6.86 9.15
CA VAL A 7 8.23 7.53 7.99
C VAL A 7 8.24 6.53 6.84
N GLY A 8 7.80 6.97 5.68
CA GLY A 8 7.72 6.10 4.54
C GLY A 8 7.55 6.83 3.23
N VAL A 9 7.27 6.07 2.19
CA VAL A 9 7.14 6.54 0.80
C VAL A 9 5.90 5.92 0.18
N GLY A 10 5.50 6.43 -0.99
CA GLY A 10 4.46 5.82 -1.80
C GLY A 10 5.06 4.80 -2.76
N GLY A 11 4.59 3.55 -2.67
CA GLY A 11 5.09 2.47 -3.50
C GLY A 11 6.48 1.98 -3.13
N TRP A 12 6.96 0.94 -3.81
CA TRP A 12 8.29 0.36 -3.53
C TRP A 12 9.01 -0.17 -4.78
N THR A 13 8.36 -0.18 -5.94
CA THR A 13 8.96 -0.67 -7.17
C THR A 13 9.30 0.50 -8.07
N TYR A 14 10.56 0.95 -8.02
CA TYR A 14 11.07 2.05 -8.80
C TYR A 14 12.45 1.70 -9.34
N GLU A 15 12.57 1.61 -10.66
CA GLU A 15 13.83 1.27 -11.31
C GLU A 15 15.00 2.19 -10.90
N PRO A 16 14.82 3.53 -10.82
CA PRO A 16 15.91 4.42 -10.41
C PRO A 16 16.46 4.18 -9.00
N TRP A 17 15.72 3.45 -8.15
CA TRP A 17 16.18 3.12 -6.81
C TRP A 17 17.13 1.93 -6.78
N ARG A 18 17.16 1.15 -7.86
CA ARG A 18 18.00 -0.04 -7.96
C ARG A 18 19.46 0.36 -8.07
N GLY A 19 20.30 -0.22 -7.18
CA GLY A 19 21.70 0.15 -7.08
C GLY A 19 21.95 1.44 -6.29
N VAL A 20 20.91 2.09 -5.77
CA VAL A 20 21.00 3.29 -4.91
C VAL A 20 20.38 2.99 -3.54
N PHE A 21 19.06 3.07 -3.42
CA PHE A 21 18.35 2.65 -2.20
C PHE A 21 18.34 1.13 -2.06
N TYR A 22 17.97 0.43 -3.13
CA TYR A 22 18.04 -1.03 -3.16
C TYR A 22 19.45 -1.48 -3.49
N PRO A 23 19.97 -2.50 -2.78
CA PRO A 23 21.27 -3.08 -3.12
C PRO A 23 21.30 -3.57 -4.56
N GLU A 24 22.44 -3.42 -5.21
CA GLU A 24 22.65 -3.97 -6.53
C GLU A 24 22.45 -5.49 -6.52
N GLY A 25 21.70 -6.01 -7.51
CA GLY A 25 21.40 -7.44 -7.58
C GLY A 25 20.19 -7.90 -6.76
N LEU A 26 19.55 -7.01 -5.97
CA LEU A 26 18.33 -7.36 -5.26
C LEU A 26 17.19 -7.60 -6.26
N THR A 27 16.52 -8.75 -6.15
CA THR A 27 15.40 -9.07 -7.05
C THR A 27 14.18 -8.22 -6.72
N GLN A 28 13.35 -7.93 -7.73
CA GLN A 28 12.13 -7.17 -7.56
C GLN A 28 11.21 -7.80 -6.49
N LYS A 29 11.16 -9.12 -6.41
CA LYS A 29 10.37 -9.84 -5.41
C LYS A 29 10.75 -9.53 -3.97
N ARG A 30 11.97 -9.07 -3.74
CA ARG A 30 12.48 -8.77 -2.41
C ARG A 30 12.50 -7.27 -2.08
N GLU A 31 12.04 -6.43 -3.00
CA GLU A 31 12.09 -4.98 -2.80
C GLU A 31 11.23 -4.52 -1.63
N LEU A 32 10.00 -5.03 -1.50
CA LEU A 32 9.15 -4.69 -0.36
C LEU A 32 9.77 -5.16 0.97
N GLU A 33 10.31 -6.37 1.01
CA GLU A 33 11.00 -6.88 2.18
C GLU A 33 12.10 -5.93 2.62
N PHE A 34 12.93 -5.48 1.69
CA PHE A 34 14.03 -4.54 1.98
C PHE A 34 13.50 -3.18 2.43
N ALA A 35 12.59 -2.58 1.67
CA ALA A 35 12.05 -1.25 1.94
C ALA A 35 11.34 -1.18 3.29
N SER A 36 10.59 -2.23 3.64
CA SER A 36 9.84 -2.29 4.90
C SER A 36 10.72 -2.41 6.13
N ARG A 37 11.99 -2.75 5.95
CA ARG A 37 12.97 -2.79 7.06
C ARG A 37 13.77 -1.50 7.17
N ALA A 38 13.84 -0.73 6.09
CA ALA A 38 14.46 0.59 6.07
C ALA A 38 13.51 1.71 6.48
N LEU A 39 12.22 1.52 6.24
CA LEU A 39 11.14 2.48 6.51
C LEU A 39 10.14 1.87 7.49
N THR A 40 9.29 2.70 8.10
CA THR A 40 8.31 2.22 9.08
C THR A 40 6.89 2.17 8.53
N SER A 41 6.66 2.74 7.34
CA SER A 41 5.39 2.68 6.64
C SER A 41 5.60 2.85 5.14
N ILE A 42 4.66 2.34 4.36
CA ILE A 42 4.62 2.54 2.90
C ILE A 42 3.16 2.70 2.49
N GLU A 43 2.89 3.62 1.57
CA GLU A 43 1.58 3.74 0.97
C GLU A 43 1.48 2.81 -0.24
N ILE A 44 0.44 1.99 -0.28
CA ILE A 44 0.15 1.13 -1.44
C ILE A 44 -0.55 1.99 -2.49
N ASN A 45 0.13 2.27 -3.61
CA ASN A 45 -0.36 3.16 -4.66
C ASN A 45 -1.06 2.44 -5.81
N GLY A 46 -0.73 1.19 -6.07
CA GLY A 46 -1.33 0.43 -7.17
C GLY A 46 -2.85 0.36 -7.08
N THR A 47 -3.39 0.43 -5.87
CA THR A 47 -4.82 0.42 -5.59
C THR A 47 -5.57 1.65 -6.11
N TYR A 48 -4.87 2.72 -6.45
CA TYR A 48 -5.46 3.88 -7.11
C TYR A 48 -5.96 3.52 -8.51
N TYR A 49 -5.27 2.61 -9.19
CA TYR A 49 -5.51 2.26 -10.59
C TYR A 49 -6.29 0.96 -10.79
N SER A 50 -6.14 0.00 -9.88
CA SER A 50 -6.75 -1.34 -10.03
C SER A 50 -7.02 -1.98 -8.67
N THR A 51 -7.69 -3.12 -8.68
CA THR A 51 -7.88 -3.95 -7.50
C THR A 51 -6.84 -5.09 -7.49
N PHE A 52 -6.54 -5.60 -6.30
CA PHE A 52 -5.64 -6.72 -6.11
C PHE A 52 -6.37 -7.88 -5.43
N LYS A 53 -5.93 -9.10 -5.74
CA LYS A 53 -6.50 -10.29 -5.13
C LYS A 53 -6.11 -10.41 -3.65
N PRO A 54 -6.91 -11.07 -2.82
CA PRO A 54 -6.57 -11.27 -1.41
C PRO A 54 -5.19 -11.87 -1.17
N ASP A 55 -4.71 -12.74 -2.06
CA ASP A 55 -3.37 -13.32 -1.95
C ASP A 55 -2.26 -12.28 -2.02
N SER A 56 -2.43 -11.22 -2.81
CA SER A 56 -1.46 -10.13 -2.88
C SER A 56 -1.36 -9.39 -1.55
N TRP A 57 -2.52 -9.11 -0.93
CA TRP A 57 -2.58 -8.45 0.37
C TRP A 57 -1.92 -9.29 1.46
N ARG A 58 -2.16 -10.61 1.47
CA ARG A 58 -1.52 -11.53 2.41
C ARG A 58 -0.01 -11.57 2.20
N LYS A 59 0.44 -11.56 0.96
CA LYS A 59 1.87 -11.54 0.62
C LYS A 59 2.54 -10.27 1.16
N TRP A 60 1.93 -9.12 0.97
CA TRP A 60 2.46 -7.85 1.49
C TRP A 60 2.52 -7.87 3.02
N ARG A 61 1.49 -8.40 3.66
CA ARG A 61 1.49 -8.58 5.11
C ARG A 61 2.66 -9.44 5.57
N ASP A 62 2.89 -10.56 4.91
CA ASP A 62 3.86 -11.55 5.34
C ASP A 62 5.31 -11.14 5.04
N GLU A 63 5.53 -10.28 4.05
CA GLU A 63 6.86 -9.79 3.66
C GLU A 63 7.39 -8.66 4.55
N THR A 64 6.56 -8.10 5.41
CA THR A 64 6.90 -6.93 6.21
C THR A 64 7.05 -7.28 7.70
N PRO A 65 7.84 -6.48 8.47
CA PRO A 65 7.99 -6.70 9.91
C PRO A 65 6.65 -6.62 10.66
N ASP A 66 6.56 -7.24 11.84
CA ASP A 66 5.33 -7.33 12.61
C ASP A 66 4.73 -5.96 12.99
N ASP A 67 5.58 -4.96 13.21
CA ASP A 67 5.17 -3.61 13.60
C ASP A 67 4.97 -2.67 12.42
N PHE A 68 5.13 -3.18 11.20
CA PHE A 68 4.98 -2.36 9.99
C PHE A 68 3.51 -2.03 9.73
N VAL A 69 3.25 -0.82 9.23
CA VAL A 69 1.89 -0.37 8.88
C VAL A 69 1.89 0.18 7.46
N PHE A 70 0.93 -0.29 6.66
CA PHE A 70 0.66 0.26 5.35
C PHE A 70 -0.41 1.35 5.44
N SER A 71 -0.27 2.42 4.66
CA SER A 71 -1.41 3.21 4.24
C SER A 71 -1.83 2.73 2.84
N VAL A 72 -3.06 2.97 2.47
CA VAL A 72 -3.62 2.49 1.20
C VAL A 72 -4.23 3.67 0.47
N LYS A 73 -3.86 3.86 -0.80
CA LYS A 73 -4.48 4.88 -1.63
C LYS A 73 -5.80 4.34 -2.17
N ALA A 74 -6.88 5.04 -1.89
CA ALA A 74 -8.21 4.66 -2.40
C ALA A 74 -8.25 4.75 -3.92
N SER A 75 -9.11 3.93 -4.52
CA SER A 75 -9.27 3.86 -5.97
C SER A 75 -9.70 5.20 -6.56
N ARG A 76 -9.11 5.58 -7.69
CA ARG A 76 -9.52 6.76 -8.45
C ARG A 76 -10.97 6.69 -8.91
N TYR A 77 -11.51 5.48 -9.04
CA TYR A 77 -12.91 5.29 -9.42
C TYR A 77 -13.87 5.73 -8.31
N CYS A 78 -13.38 5.87 -7.08
CA CYS A 78 -14.16 6.42 -5.96
C CYS A 78 -14.14 7.95 -5.95
N THR A 79 -12.99 8.56 -6.24
CA THR A 79 -12.74 10.00 -6.00
C THR A 79 -12.63 10.84 -7.27
N ASN A 80 -12.11 10.29 -8.36
CA ASN A 80 -11.93 11.01 -9.61
C ASN A 80 -13.15 10.81 -10.51
N ARG A 81 -14.29 11.32 -10.06
CA ARG A 81 -15.56 11.24 -10.79
C ARG A 81 -16.32 12.55 -10.69
N LYS A 82 -17.14 12.77 -11.71
CA LYS A 82 -17.92 13.98 -11.83
C LYS A 82 -18.97 14.13 -10.73
N VAL A 83 -19.59 13.01 -10.34
CA VAL A 83 -20.61 12.97 -9.29
C VAL A 83 -20.19 11.92 -8.26
N LEU A 84 -19.82 12.37 -7.07
CA LEU A 84 -19.30 11.48 -6.01
C LEU A 84 -20.37 10.50 -5.50
N SER A 85 -21.62 10.93 -5.45
CA SER A 85 -22.72 10.07 -4.96
C SER A 85 -22.96 8.85 -5.85
N ASP A 86 -22.45 8.81 -7.08
CA ASP A 86 -22.56 7.67 -7.97
C ASP A 86 -21.46 6.62 -7.74
N GLY A 87 -20.65 6.81 -6.70
CA GLY A 87 -19.47 6.00 -6.44
C GLY A 87 -19.68 4.75 -5.61
N ALA A 88 -20.89 4.44 -5.14
CA ALA A 88 -21.14 3.36 -4.18
C ALA A 88 -20.57 2.00 -4.63
N GLU A 89 -20.77 1.62 -5.88
CA GLU A 89 -20.26 0.37 -6.44
C GLU A 89 -18.71 0.33 -6.44
N SER A 90 -18.08 1.45 -6.75
CA SER A 90 -16.62 1.57 -6.73
C SER A 90 -16.07 1.49 -5.31
N PHE A 91 -16.76 2.09 -4.33
CA PHE A 91 -16.40 1.96 -2.92
C PHE A 91 -16.47 0.51 -2.45
N ASP A 92 -17.57 -0.18 -2.76
CA ASP A 92 -17.73 -1.59 -2.40
C ASP A 92 -16.64 -2.45 -3.00
N ARG A 93 -16.31 -2.24 -4.27
CA ARG A 93 -15.25 -2.98 -4.95
C ARG A 93 -13.90 -2.71 -4.32
N PHE A 94 -13.61 -1.46 -3.99
CA PHE A 94 -12.34 -1.10 -3.34
C PHE A 94 -12.23 -1.74 -1.97
N LEU A 95 -13.26 -1.62 -1.13
CA LEU A 95 -13.21 -2.08 0.26
C LEU A 95 -13.25 -3.60 0.38
N SER A 96 -13.82 -4.30 -0.59
CA SER A 96 -13.97 -5.78 -0.53
C SER A 96 -12.83 -6.56 -1.18
N GLN A 97 -11.81 -5.90 -1.70
CA GLN A 97 -10.75 -6.59 -2.46
C GLN A 97 -9.78 -7.39 -1.60
N GLY A 98 -9.67 -7.10 -0.31
CA GLY A 98 -8.77 -7.84 0.59
C GLY A 98 -7.97 -6.98 1.55
N LEU A 99 -8.31 -5.70 1.73
CA LEU A 99 -7.61 -4.81 2.66
C LEU A 99 -7.49 -5.40 4.06
N THR A 100 -8.54 -6.09 4.52
CA THR A 100 -8.60 -6.70 5.85
C THR A 100 -7.60 -7.83 6.04
N GLU A 101 -7.06 -8.39 4.94
CA GLU A 101 -6.00 -9.39 5.02
C GLU A 101 -4.70 -8.81 5.58
N LEU A 102 -4.52 -7.49 5.56
CA LEU A 102 -3.39 -6.84 6.21
C LEU A 102 -3.46 -6.92 7.74
N GLY A 103 -4.65 -7.14 8.31
CA GLY A 103 -4.84 -7.21 9.76
C GLY A 103 -4.37 -5.93 10.45
N ASP A 104 -3.55 -6.06 11.48
CA ASP A 104 -3.01 -4.92 12.24
C ASP A 104 -2.07 -4.02 11.42
N LYS A 105 -1.65 -4.46 10.24
CA LYS A 105 -0.81 -3.67 9.33
C LYS A 105 -1.60 -2.74 8.43
N LEU A 106 -2.94 -2.82 8.46
CA LEU A 106 -3.79 -1.88 7.75
C LEU A 106 -3.85 -0.56 8.53
N GLY A 107 -3.31 0.49 7.95
CA GLY A 107 -3.33 1.85 8.48
C GLY A 107 -4.34 2.73 7.77
N PRO A 108 -4.08 4.03 7.65
CA PRO A 108 -5.00 4.97 7.04
C PRO A 108 -5.28 4.66 5.57
N ILE A 109 -6.45 5.05 5.12
CA ILE A 109 -6.80 5.03 3.70
C ILE A 109 -6.80 6.48 3.21
N ASN A 110 -5.98 6.77 2.20
CA ASN A 110 -5.83 8.10 1.62
C ASN A 110 -6.80 8.28 0.46
N TRP A 111 -7.74 9.20 0.59
CA TRP A 111 -8.73 9.53 -0.43
C TRP A 111 -8.27 10.79 -1.16
N GLN A 112 -7.78 10.62 -2.39
CA GLN A 112 -7.26 11.71 -3.20
C GLN A 112 -8.34 12.17 -4.21
N PHE A 113 -8.82 13.38 -4.02
CA PHE A 113 -9.79 14.01 -4.91
C PHE A 113 -9.13 14.80 -6.03
#